data_9b3087c0e98e6c862511494000922da2
#
_entry.id   9b3087c0e98e6c862511494000922da2
#
_cell.length_a   1.000
_cell.length_b   1.000
_cell.length_c   1.000
_cell.angle_alpha   90.00
_cell.angle_beta   90.00
_cell.angle_gamma   90.00
#
_symmetry.space_group_name_H-M   'P 1'
#
loop_
_entity.id
_entity.type
_entity.pdbx_description
1 polymer ?
#
loop_
_entity_poly.entity_id
_entity_poly.type
_entity_poly.pdbx_seq_one_letter_code
_entity_poly.pdbx_strand_id
1 'polypeptide(L)'
;MQFKIGKSRIVISFSFFAIILILMIVDKRGIVPLSLLASFLHELVHCIFIFIFTGAPKEIKISILGGEIQRKNNVRISVFKEFIIYASAPLFNIISGLLLYNDKYLNASFFSQINLFLGLFNILPFYSFDGGKMLECILQNKLSAKKVSTIITVVSIITTSLFCICALIINMYFQKNVSMIIIALFMVLSMFFKK
;
A
#
# COMPACT_ATOMS: atom_id res chain seq x y z
N MET A 1 -2.61 -18.99 -8.21
CA MET A 1 -4.00 -19.45 -8.32
C MET A 1 -4.83 -18.41 -9.05
N GLN A 2 -5.80 -18.82 -9.88
CA GLN A 2 -6.63 -17.88 -10.64
C GLN A 2 -8.11 -18.23 -10.41
N PHE A 3 -8.90 -17.21 -10.06
CA PHE A 3 -10.33 -17.35 -9.84
C PHE A 3 -11.06 -16.32 -10.70
N LYS A 4 -12.23 -16.69 -11.24
CA LYS A 4 -13.08 -15.76 -11.99
C LYS A 4 -14.35 -15.51 -11.17
N ILE A 5 -14.57 -14.27 -10.76
CA ILE A 5 -15.76 -13.85 -10.02
C ILE A 5 -16.52 -12.85 -10.90
N GLY A 6 -17.63 -13.30 -11.49
CA GLY A 6 -18.41 -12.51 -12.43
C GLY A 6 -17.60 -12.07 -13.63
N LYS A 7 -17.39 -10.73 -13.80
CA LYS A 7 -16.64 -10.13 -14.91
C LYS A 7 -15.16 -9.85 -14.57
N SER A 8 -14.73 -10.17 -13.36
CA SER A 8 -13.37 -9.87 -12.85
C SER A 8 -12.56 -11.16 -12.69
N ARG A 9 -11.25 -11.10 -12.94
CA ARG A 9 -10.29 -12.17 -12.68
C ARG A 9 -9.48 -11.83 -11.44
N ILE A 10 -9.38 -12.75 -10.49
CA ILE A 10 -8.52 -12.63 -9.31
C ILE A 10 -7.35 -13.59 -9.49
N VAL A 11 -6.14 -13.05 -9.42
CA VAL A 11 -4.88 -13.81 -9.54
C VAL A 11 -4.09 -13.65 -8.24
N ILE A 12 -3.86 -14.76 -7.54
CA ILE A 12 -3.08 -14.76 -6.31
C ILE A 12 -1.78 -15.52 -6.58
N SER A 13 -0.65 -14.86 -6.30
CA SER A 13 0.67 -15.44 -6.45
C SER A 13 0.90 -16.57 -5.44
N PHE A 14 1.53 -17.66 -5.86
CA PHE A 14 1.89 -18.75 -4.96
C PHE A 14 2.90 -18.29 -3.89
N SER A 15 3.82 -17.44 -4.26
CA SER A 15 4.81 -16.85 -3.34
C SER A 15 4.18 -16.02 -2.21
N PHE A 16 3.03 -15.41 -2.46
CA PHE A 16 2.26 -14.70 -1.43
C PHE A 16 1.81 -15.66 -0.31
N PHE A 17 1.24 -16.82 -0.67
CA PHE A 17 0.84 -17.83 0.32
C PHE A 17 2.04 -18.39 1.10
N ALA A 18 3.16 -18.67 0.42
CA ALA A 18 4.36 -19.21 1.07
C ALA A 18 4.90 -18.25 2.15
N ILE A 19 4.96 -16.95 1.84
CA ILE A 19 5.42 -15.94 2.80
C ILE A 19 4.45 -15.79 3.97
N ILE A 20 3.13 -15.76 3.71
CA ILE A 20 2.14 -15.69 4.79
C ILE A 20 2.26 -16.89 5.73
N LEU A 21 2.42 -18.10 5.20
CA LEU A 21 2.59 -19.30 6.03
C LEU A 21 3.84 -19.19 6.92
N ILE A 22 4.96 -18.75 6.35
CA ILE A 22 6.20 -18.57 7.13
C ILE A 22 5.99 -17.51 8.24
N LEU A 23 5.37 -16.38 7.90
CA LEU A 23 5.10 -15.32 8.87
C LEU A 23 4.14 -15.79 9.98
N MET A 24 3.11 -16.57 9.65
CA MET A 24 2.19 -17.13 10.64
C MET A 24 2.85 -18.11 11.60
N ILE A 25 3.84 -18.90 11.13
CA ILE A 25 4.59 -19.82 12.01
C ILE A 25 5.45 -19.06 13.02
N VAL A 26 6.00 -17.90 12.62
CA VAL A 26 6.86 -17.08 13.48
C VAL A 26 6.04 -16.15 14.39
N ASP A 27 4.78 -15.87 14.04
CA ASP A 27 3.93 -14.95 14.77
C ASP A 27 3.40 -15.53 16.09
N LYS A 28 4.00 -15.10 17.19
CA LYS A 28 3.56 -15.47 18.55
C LYS A 28 2.49 -14.53 19.14
N ARG A 29 2.21 -13.40 18.48
CA ARG A 29 1.35 -12.32 19.03
C ARG A 29 0.05 -12.10 18.26
N GLY A 30 -0.19 -12.83 17.18
CA GLY A 30 -1.37 -12.65 16.33
C GLY A 30 -1.33 -11.33 15.53
N ILE A 31 -0.15 -10.75 15.31
CA ILE A 31 0.02 -9.50 14.55
C ILE A 31 -0.19 -9.74 13.05
N VAL A 32 0.26 -10.89 12.54
CA VAL A 32 0.17 -11.22 11.11
C VAL A 32 -1.28 -11.30 10.64
N PRO A 33 -2.21 -12.02 11.30
CA PRO A 33 -3.62 -12.02 10.91
C PRO A 33 -4.26 -10.64 10.92
N LEU A 34 -3.93 -9.80 11.93
CA LEU A 34 -4.44 -8.43 12.02
C LEU A 34 -3.89 -7.55 10.90
N SER A 35 -2.61 -7.72 10.54
CA SER A 35 -1.99 -7.01 9.42
C SER A 35 -2.59 -7.41 8.08
N LEU A 36 -2.87 -8.69 7.89
CA LEU A 36 -3.54 -9.20 6.68
C LEU A 36 -4.96 -8.65 6.58
N LEU A 37 -5.70 -8.60 7.70
CA LEU A 37 -7.04 -8.01 7.73
C LEU A 37 -7.00 -6.52 7.38
N ALA A 38 -6.07 -5.76 7.97
CA ALA A 38 -5.91 -4.33 7.67
C ALA A 38 -5.57 -4.10 6.19
N SER A 39 -4.63 -4.88 5.63
CA SER A 39 -4.26 -4.80 4.21
C SER A 39 -5.41 -5.23 3.29
N PHE A 40 -6.15 -6.26 3.66
CA PHE A 40 -7.33 -6.70 2.90
C PHE A 40 -8.40 -5.60 2.85
N LEU A 41 -8.70 -4.96 3.99
CA LEU A 41 -9.66 -3.86 4.06
C LEU A 41 -9.19 -2.66 3.26
N HIS A 42 -7.89 -2.34 3.28
CA HIS A 42 -7.28 -1.31 2.45
C HIS A 42 -7.55 -1.55 0.95
N GLU A 43 -7.19 -2.72 0.45
CA GLU A 43 -7.43 -3.09 -0.96
C GLU A 43 -8.92 -3.14 -1.31
N LEU A 44 -9.76 -3.56 -0.36
CA LEU A 44 -11.21 -3.58 -0.54
C LEU A 44 -11.76 -2.16 -0.76
N VAL A 45 -11.28 -1.17 -0.03
CA VAL A 45 -11.69 0.23 -0.20
C VAL A 45 -11.32 0.72 -1.59
N HIS A 46 -10.10 0.45 -2.09
CA HIS A 46 -9.75 0.75 -3.48
C HIS A 46 -10.70 0.08 -4.48
N CYS A 47 -11.01 -1.20 -4.29
CA CYS A 47 -11.94 -1.92 -5.14
C CYS A 47 -13.34 -1.27 -5.16
N ILE A 48 -13.85 -0.82 -4.00
CA ILE A 48 -15.15 -0.16 -3.89
C ILE A 48 -15.17 1.14 -4.70
N PHE A 49 -14.18 2.01 -4.53
CA PHE A 49 -14.11 3.28 -5.26
C PHE A 49 -13.86 3.08 -6.76
N ILE A 50 -13.05 2.10 -7.15
CA ILE A 50 -12.89 1.71 -8.55
C ILE A 50 -14.24 1.23 -9.11
N PHE A 51 -14.97 0.39 -8.39
CA PHE A 51 -16.28 -0.10 -8.82
C PHE A 51 -17.29 1.04 -9.00
N ILE A 52 -17.32 1.99 -8.08
CA ILE A 52 -18.23 3.16 -8.14
C ILE A 52 -17.91 4.03 -9.36
N PHE A 53 -16.62 4.29 -9.65
CA PHE A 53 -16.25 5.24 -10.71
C PHE A 53 -16.05 4.61 -12.08
N THR A 54 -15.71 3.31 -12.15
CA THR A 54 -15.34 2.63 -13.42
C THR A 54 -16.11 1.34 -13.67
N GLY A 55 -16.89 0.87 -12.69
CA GLY A 55 -17.50 -0.45 -12.70
C GLY A 55 -16.53 -1.57 -12.35
N ALA A 56 -16.93 -2.82 -12.55
CA ALA A 56 -16.15 -3.98 -12.15
C ALA A 56 -14.73 -3.97 -12.74
N PRO A 57 -13.68 -4.15 -11.91
CA PRO A 57 -12.31 -4.24 -12.39
C PRO A 57 -12.13 -5.43 -13.33
N LYS A 58 -11.14 -5.34 -14.24
CA LYS A 58 -10.82 -6.43 -15.17
C LYS A 58 -10.09 -7.55 -14.45
N GLU A 59 -9.10 -7.18 -13.66
CA GLU A 59 -8.24 -8.14 -12.97
C GLU A 59 -7.74 -7.53 -11.65
N ILE A 60 -7.70 -8.37 -10.62
CA ILE A 60 -7.11 -8.05 -9.31
C ILE A 60 -5.97 -9.04 -9.10
N LYS A 61 -4.73 -8.54 -9.03
CA LYS A 61 -3.54 -9.35 -8.76
C LYS A 61 -3.08 -9.11 -7.34
N ILE A 62 -2.95 -10.18 -6.57
CA ILE A 62 -2.40 -10.13 -5.21
C ILE A 62 -1.03 -10.81 -5.25
N SER A 63 0.00 -10.04 -4.93
CA SER A 63 1.39 -10.49 -4.92
C SER A 63 2.09 -10.05 -3.63
N ILE A 64 3.35 -10.48 -3.44
CA ILE A 64 4.19 -10.06 -2.31
C ILE A 64 4.40 -8.54 -2.31
N LEU A 65 4.41 -7.92 -3.49
CA LEU A 65 4.62 -6.48 -3.65
C LEU A 65 3.36 -5.64 -3.41
N GLY A 66 2.22 -6.28 -3.07
CA GLY A 66 0.94 -5.64 -2.85
C GLY A 66 -0.14 -6.07 -3.85
N GLY A 67 -1.29 -5.39 -3.78
CA GLY A 67 -2.41 -5.54 -4.69
C GLY A 67 -2.24 -4.67 -5.94
N GLU A 68 -2.48 -5.21 -7.12
CA GLU A 68 -2.57 -4.48 -8.38
C GLU A 68 -3.95 -4.66 -8.97
N ILE A 69 -4.71 -3.57 -9.07
CA ILE A 69 -6.07 -3.61 -9.60
C ILE A 69 -6.07 -3.03 -11.01
N GLN A 70 -6.30 -3.90 -12.00
CA GLN A 70 -6.38 -3.50 -13.40
C GLN A 70 -7.82 -3.11 -13.76
N ARG A 71 -7.99 -1.88 -14.22
CA ARG A 71 -9.24 -1.37 -14.76
C ARG A 71 -9.48 -1.83 -16.19
N LYS A 72 -10.71 -1.77 -16.67
CA LYS A 72 -11.01 -1.99 -18.10
C LYS A 72 -10.42 -0.86 -18.93
N ASN A 73 -9.73 -1.20 -20.01
CA ASN A 73 -8.95 -0.26 -20.85
C ASN A 73 -9.75 0.90 -21.46
N ASN A 74 -11.07 0.87 -21.43
CA ASN A 74 -11.93 1.84 -22.15
C ASN A 74 -12.58 2.91 -21.25
N VAL A 75 -12.32 2.90 -19.93
CA VAL A 75 -12.94 3.86 -19.01
C VAL A 75 -11.94 4.94 -18.65
N ARG A 76 -12.06 6.11 -19.31
CA ARG A 76 -11.33 7.31 -18.89
C ARG A 76 -12.09 7.96 -17.73
N ILE A 77 -11.40 8.18 -16.63
CA ILE A 77 -11.94 8.93 -15.48
C ILE A 77 -11.16 10.24 -15.33
N SER A 78 -11.80 11.22 -14.70
CA SER A 78 -11.12 12.48 -14.40
C SER A 78 -9.99 12.26 -13.39
N VAL A 79 -8.97 13.11 -13.48
CA VAL A 79 -7.82 13.11 -12.54
C VAL A 79 -8.29 13.19 -11.08
N PHE A 80 -9.35 13.96 -10.80
CA PHE A 80 -9.93 14.08 -9.48
C PHE A 80 -10.50 12.74 -8.95
N LYS A 81 -11.24 12.01 -9.79
CA LYS A 81 -11.76 10.67 -9.41
C LYS A 81 -10.61 9.69 -9.17
N GLU A 82 -9.57 9.76 -9.98
CA GLU A 82 -8.38 8.93 -9.82
C GLU A 82 -7.64 9.23 -8.50
N PHE A 83 -7.50 10.51 -8.18
CA PHE A 83 -6.94 10.94 -6.89
C PHE A 83 -7.78 10.41 -5.71
N ILE A 84 -9.11 10.48 -5.77
CA ILE A 84 -10.00 9.93 -4.73
C ILE A 84 -9.79 8.43 -4.56
N ILE A 85 -9.66 7.67 -5.65
CA ILE A 85 -9.39 6.22 -5.57
C ILE A 85 -8.13 5.96 -4.72
N TYR A 86 -7.02 6.64 -5.04
CA TYR A 86 -5.77 6.42 -4.30
C TYR A 86 -5.78 6.99 -2.89
N ALA A 87 -6.51 8.07 -2.62
CA ALA A 87 -6.61 8.65 -1.28
C ALA A 87 -7.52 7.86 -0.34
N SER A 88 -8.53 7.16 -0.87
CA SER A 88 -9.60 6.55 -0.09
C SER A 88 -9.12 5.49 0.90
N ALA A 89 -8.23 4.60 0.49
CA ALA A 89 -7.77 3.50 1.34
C ALA A 89 -6.81 3.95 2.45
N PRO A 90 -5.79 4.78 2.18
CA PRO A 90 -4.98 5.35 3.26
C PRO A 90 -5.81 6.15 4.28
N LEU A 91 -6.78 6.96 3.81
CA LEU A 91 -7.67 7.70 4.70
C LEU A 91 -8.55 6.77 5.53
N PHE A 92 -9.11 5.72 4.93
CA PHE A 92 -9.85 4.70 5.66
C PHE A 92 -9.01 4.08 6.78
N ASN A 93 -7.77 3.70 6.50
CA ASN A 93 -6.88 3.12 7.50
C ASN A 93 -6.58 4.11 8.63
N ILE A 94 -6.30 5.39 8.32
CA ILE A 94 -6.05 6.41 9.35
C ILE A 94 -7.29 6.60 10.22
N ILE A 95 -8.48 6.77 9.61
CA ILE A 95 -9.73 6.94 10.35
C ILE A 95 -10.02 5.73 11.23
N SER A 96 -9.92 4.51 10.69
CA SER A 96 -10.11 3.27 11.44
C SER A 96 -9.12 3.15 12.60
N GLY A 97 -7.87 3.49 12.36
CA GLY A 97 -6.84 3.50 13.40
C GLY A 97 -7.13 4.49 14.51
N LEU A 98 -7.55 5.72 14.18
CA LEU A 98 -7.90 6.75 15.18
C LEU A 98 -9.14 6.37 16.00
N LEU A 99 -10.17 5.80 15.36
CA LEU A 99 -11.39 5.38 16.04
C LEU A 99 -11.14 4.26 17.05
N LEU A 100 -10.21 3.36 16.76
CA LEU A 100 -9.88 2.22 17.62
C LEU A 100 -8.72 2.50 18.59
N TYR A 101 -8.14 3.70 18.57
CA TYR A 101 -6.94 4.02 19.34
C TYR A 101 -7.12 3.92 20.86
N ASN A 102 -8.29 4.28 21.36
CA ASN A 102 -8.63 4.27 22.79
C ASN A 102 -9.35 2.98 23.23
N ASP A 103 -9.40 1.95 22.37
CA ASP A 103 -10.05 0.71 22.73
C ASP A 103 -9.24 -0.05 23.79
N LYS A 104 -9.93 -0.56 24.83
CA LYS A 104 -9.32 -1.28 25.95
C LYS A 104 -8.91 -2.70 25.60
N TYR A 105 -9.38 -3.23 24.48
CA TYR A 105 -9.03 -4.57 24.04
C TYR A 105 -7.66 -4.58 23.33
N LEU A 106 -6.78 -5.47 23.77
CA LEU A 106 -5.41 -5.58 23.25
C LEU A 106 -5.36 -5.75 21.73
N ASN A 107 -6.23 -6.59 21.18
CA ASN A 107 -6.29 -6.83 19.73
C ASN A 107 -6.77 -5.60 18.95
N ALA A 108 -7.71 -4.82 19.50
CA ALA A 108 -8.17 -3.58 18.89
C ALA A 108 -7.06 -2.52 18.90
N SER A 109 -6.28 -2.43 19.99
CA SER A 109 -5.13 -1.54 20.08
C SER A 109 -4.05 -1.89 19.05
N PHE A 110 -3.69 -3.17 18.86
CA PHE A 110 -2.75 -3.60 17.83
C PHE A 110 -3.31 -3.31 16.43
N PHE A 111 -4.57 -3.61 16.18
CA PHE A 111 -5.20 -3.33 14.89
C PHE A 111 -5.25 -1.84 14.58
N SER A 112 -5.49 -0.98 15.58
CA SER A 112 -5.41 0.48 15.48
C SER A 112 -4.02 0.93 15.02
N GLN A 113 -2.97 0.47 15.71
CA GLN A 113 -1.58 0.83 15.39
C GLN A 113 -1.20 0.37 13.98
N ILE A 114 -1.58 -0.84 13.58
CA ILE A 114 -1.33 -1.39 12.25
C ILE A 114 -2.02 -0.51 11.18
N ASN A 115 -3.28 -0.14 11.39
CA ASN A 115 -4.01 0.71 10.46
C ASN A 115 -3.39 2.10 10.35
N LEU A 116 -3.05 2.75 11.48
CA LEU A 116 -2.37 4.05 11.46
C LEU A 116 -1.06 3.96 10.68
N PHE A 117 -0.23 2.95 10.97
CA PHE A 117 1.04 2.77 10.28
C PHE A 117 0.82 2.52 8.77
N LEU A 118 -0.10 1.63 8.40
CA LEU A 118 -0.41 1.30 7.02
C LEU A 118 -0.92 2.52 6.25
N GLY A 119 -1.82 3.30 6.83
CA GLY A 119 -2.35 4.51 6.21
C GLY A 119 -1.29 5.59 6.04
N LEU A 120 -0.53 5.92 7.09
CA LEU A 120 0.54 6.92 7.03
C LEU A 120 1.65 6.51 6.05
N PHE A 121 2.01 5.23 6.04
CA PHE A 121 3.04 4.71 5.15
C PHE A 121 2.60 4.79 3.68
N ASN A 122 1.35 4.45 3.38
CA ASN A 122 0.83 4.55 2.02
C ASN A 122 0.63 5.99 1.52
N ILE A 123 0.59 7.01 2.39
CA ILE A 123 0.58 8.41 1.96
C ILE A 123 1.98 8.91 1.55
N LEU A 124 3.05 8.21 1.93
CA LEU A 124 4.39 8.62 1.52
C LEU A 124 4.50 8.74 -0.01
N PRO A 125 5.15 9.81 -0.50
CA PRO A 125 5.27 10.05 -1.93
C PRO A 125 6.36 9.14 -2.55
N PHE A 126 6.07 7.85 -2.56
CA PHE A 126 6.90 6.81 -3.13
C PHE A 126 6.15 6.14 -4.28
N TYR A 127 6.81 5.91 -5.42
CA TYR A 127 6.16 5.50 -6.67
C TYR A 127 5.25 4.27 -6.58
N SER A 128 5.54 3.35 -5.67
CA SER A 128 4.77 2.10 -5.46
C SER A 128 3.61 2.25 -4.48
N PHE A 129 3.55 3.35 -3.71
CA PHE A 129 2.52 3.61 -2.72
C PHE A 129 1.42 4.51 -3.28
N ASP A 130 0.30 4.57 -2.59
CA ASP A 130 -0.83 5.40 -3.00
C ASP A 130 -0.48 6.89 -3.04
N GLY A 131 0.33 7.38 -2.10
CA GLY A 131 0.82 8.75 -2.08
C GLY A 131 1.63 9.12 -3.33
N GLY A 132 2.41 8.18 -3.86
CA GLY A 132 3.08 8.35 -5.14
C GLY A 132 2.10 8.44 -6.31
N LYS A 133 1.04 7.61 -6.31
CA LYS A 133 -0.03 7.65 -7.31
C LYS A 133 -0.88 8.92 -7.20
N MET A 134 -1.17 9.39 -5.98
CA MET A 134 -1.83 10.68 -5.74
C MET A 134 -1.00 11.84 -6.31
N LEU A 135 0.30 11.85 -6.07
CA LEU A 135 1.22 12.84 -6.63
C LEU A 135 1.25 12.77 -8.16
N GLU A 136 1.28 11.57 -8.73
CA GLU A 136 1.20 11.35 -10.17
C GLU A 136 -0.06 11.99 -10.77
N CYS A 137 -1.24 11.76 -10.16
CA CYS A 137 -2.49 12.34 -10.59
C CYS A 137 -2.45 13.89 -10.60
N ILE A 138 -1.89 14.50 -9.56
CA ILE A 138 -1.77 15.97 -9.48
C ILE A 138 -0.86 16.51 -10.59
N LEU A 139 0.27 15.85 -10.83
CA LEU A 139 1.29 16.30 -11.78
C LEU A 139 0.86 16.09 -13.23
N GLN A 140 0.18 14.99 -13.56
CA GLN A 140 -0.27 14.68 -14.91
C GLN A 140 -1.23 15.74 -15.48
N ASN A 141 -1.92 16.48 -14.61
CA ASN A 141 -2.82 17.55 -15.04
C ASN A 141 -2.06 18.76 -15.62
N LYS A 142 -0.77 18.93 -15.30
CA LYS A 142 0.02 20.12 -15.65
C LYS A 142 1.28 19.82 -16.46
N LEU A 143 1.76 18.60 -16.45
CA LEU A 143 3.07 18.23 -16.95
C LEU A 143 2.99 17.05 -17.93
N SER A 144 3.97 16.97 -18.84
CA SER A 144 4.11 15.81 -19.73
C SER A 144 4.48 14.53 -18.95
N ALA A 145 4.06 13.38 -19.44
CA ALA A 145 4.31 12.08 -18.80
C ALA A 145 5.79 11.84 -18.47
N LYS A 146 6.72 12.28 -19.33
CA LYS A 146 8.16 12.16 -19.08
C LYS A 146 8.60 12.98 -17.85
N LYS A 147 8.14 14.24 -17.74
CA LYS A 147 8.45 15.09 -16.59
C LYS A 147 7.85 14.53 -15.31
N VAL A 148 6.61 14.04 -15.35
CA VAL A 148 5.95 13.40 -14.21
C VAL A 148 6.75 12.20 -13.73
N SER A 149 7.13 11.28 -14.62
CA SER A 149 7.95 10.11 -14.27
C SER A 149 9.27 10.51 -13.63
N THR A 150 9.95 11.53 -14.15
CA THR A 150 11.20 12.03 -13.56
C THR A 150 11.00 12.58 -12.15
N ILE A 151 9.98 13.42 -11.95
CA ILE A 151 9.68 14.01 -10.63
C ILE A 151 9.36 12.91 -9.61
N ILE A 152 8.49 11.95 -9.97
CA ILE A 152 8.14 10.83 -9.10
C ILE A 152 9.37 10.00 -8.74
N THR A 153 10.28 9.77 -9.68
CA THR A 153 11.52 9.05 -9.42
C THR A 153 12.40 9.81 -8.42
N VAL A 154 12.62 11.10 -8.63
CA VAL A 154 13.42 11.93 -7.73
C VAL A 154 12.81 11.99 -6.34
N VAL A 155 11.51 12.24 -6.23
CA VAL A 155 10.80 12.26 -4.95
C VAL A 155 10.88 10.91 -4.25
N SER A 156 10.74 9.80 -4.98
CA SER A 156 10.90 8.45 -4.41
C SER A 156 12.32 8.19 -3.88
N ILE A 157 13.36 8.68 -4.58
CA ILE A 157 14.75 8.58 -4.11
C ILE A 157 14.90 9.35 -2.79
N ILE A 158 14.41 10.60 -2.73
CA ILE A 158 14.48 11.43 -1.52
C ILE A 158 13.75 10.75 -0.36
N THR A 159 12.51 10.28 -0.58
CA THR A 159 11.70 9.59 0.43
C THR A 159 12.41 8.35 0.97
N THR A 160 12.97 7.52 0.07
CA THR A 160 13.72 6.31 0.44
C THR A 160 14.97 6.67 1.23
N SER A 161 15.73 7.67 0.80
CA SER A 161 16.95 8.11 1.50
C SER A 161 16.64 8.61 2.90
N LEU A 162 15.61 9.44 3.07
CA LEU A 162 15.16 9.91 4.38
C LEU A 162 14.73 8.75 5.27
N PHE A 163 13.96 7.79 4.73
CA PHE A 163 13.53 6.62 5.48
C PHE A 163 14.71 5.75 5.92
N CYS A 164 15.70 5.53 5.04
CA CYS A 164 16.92 4.79 5.38
C CYS A 164 17.71 5.49 6.49
N ILE A 165 17.88 6.82 6.43
CA ILE A 165 18.54 7.59 7.47
C ILE A 165 17.80 7.44 8.80
N CYS A 166 16.49 7.62 8.81
CA CYS A 166 15.67 7.44 10.02
C CYS A 166 15.80 6.02 10.59
N ALA A 167 15.76 4.99 9.73
CA ALA A 167 15.92 3.61 10.14
C ALA A 167 17.28 3.34 10.78
N LEU A 168 18.36 3.91 10.24
CA LEU A 168 19.71 3.81 10.81
C LEU A 168 19.81 4.52 12.16
N ILE A 169 19.29 5.74 12.28
CA ILE A 169 19.30 6.50 13.53
C ILE A 169 18.54 5.74 14.62
N ILE A 170 17.35 5.24 14.33
CA ILE A 170 16.54 4.47 15.29
C ILE A 170 17.26 3.22 15.74
N ASN A 171 17.91 2.49 14.82
CA ASN A 171 18.69 1.30 15.17
C ASN A 171 19.94 1.59 16.00
N MET A 172 20.57 2.76 15.82
CA MET A 172 21.77 3.15 16.58
C MET A 172 21.45 3.64 18.00
N TYR A 173 20.38 4.43 18.15
CA TYR A 173 20.13 5.16 19.40
C TYR A 173 19.01 4.56 20.26
N PHE A 174 18.12 3.73 19.69
CA PHE A 174 16.99 3.17 20.42
C PHE A 174 17.14 1.65 20.57
N GLN A 175 16.27 0.88 19.97
CA GLN A 175 16.33 -0.59 19.99
C GLN A 175 16.55 -1.12 18.59
N LYS A 176 17.25 -2.25 18.48
CA LYS A 176 17.41 -2.97 17.19
C LYS A 176 16.04 -3.29 16.59
N ASN A 177 15.62 -2.49 15.63
CA ASN A 177 14.33 -2.63 14.98
C ASN A 177 14.51 -3.23 13.57
N VAL A 178 14.54 -4.56 13.52
CA VAL A 178 14.73 -5.32 12.27
C VAL A 178 13.66 -5.00 11.24
N SER A 179 12.42 -4.70 11.68
CA SER A 179 11.31 -4.39 10.76
C SER A 179 11.58 -3.14 9.93
N MET A 180 12.13 -2.09 10.52
CA MET A 180 12.49 -0.86 9.78
C MET A 180 13.57 -1.10 8.74
N ILE A 181 14.56 -1.95 9.05
CA ILE A 181 15.60 -2.31 8.07
C ILE A 181 14.99 -3.08 6.90
N ILE A 182 14.09 -4.03 7.17
CA ILE A 182 13.40 -4.81 6.13
C ILE A 182 12.59 -3.87 5.21
N ILE A 183 11.87 -2.90 5.78
CA ILE A 183 11.08 -1.93 5.00
C ILE A 183 12.01 -1.04 4.16
N ALA A 184 13.10 -0.53 4.73
CA ALA A 184 14.09 0.26 4.00
C ALA A 184 14.67 -0.54 2.82
N LEU A 185 15.05 -1.79 3.06
CA LEU A 185 15.55 -2.70 2.02
C LEU A 185 14.50 -2.95 0.93
N PHE A 186 13.24 -3.17 1.32
CA PHE A 186 12.13 -3.31 0.37
C PHE A 186 11.98 -2.07 -0.52
N MET A 187 12.01 -0.85 0.07
CA MET A 187 11.93 0.39 -0.70
C MET A 187 13.09 0.53 -1.69
N VAL A 188 14.31 0.24 -1.27
CA VAL A 188 15.49 0.27 -2.14
C VAL A 188 15.35 -0.75 -3.26
N LEU A 189 15.07 -2.01 -2.94
CA LEU A 189 14.96 -3.07 -3.95
C LEU A 189 13.83 -2.78 -4.96
N SER A 190 12.69 -2.28 -4.50
CA SER A 190 11.57 -1.98 -5.38
C SER A 190 11.92 -0.91 -6.44
N MET A 191 12.86 0.00 -6.15
CA MET A 191 13.33 0.98 -7.13
C MET A 191 14.09 0.34 -8.31
N PHE A 192 14.79 -0.78 -8.08
CA PHE A 192 15.48 -1.50 -9.16
C PHE A 192 14.51 -2.29 -10.05
N PHE A 193 13.36 -2.69 -9.52
CA PHE A 193 12.34 -3.43 -10.26
C PHE A 193 11.26 -2.53 -10.89
N LYS A 194 11.45 -1.22 -10.82
CA LYS A 194 10.57 -0.26 -11.51
C LYS A 194 10.64 -0.49 -13.02
N LYS A 195 9.56 -1.02 -13.60
CA LYS A 195 9.35 -1.15 -15.06
C LYS A 195 8.71 0.11 -15.63
#